data_b0407c8fd7ec0d15a853908ef62a28ed
#
_entry.id   b0407c8fd7ec0d15a853908ef62a28ed
#
_cell.length_a   1.000
_cell.length_b   1.000
_cell.length_c   1.000
_cell.angle_alpha   90.00
_cell.angle_beta   90.00
_cell.angle_gamma   90.00
#
_symmetry.space_group_name_H-M   'P 1'
#
loop_
_entity.id
_entity.type
_entity.pdbx_description
1 polymer ?
#
loop_
_entity_poly.entity_id
_entity_poly.type
_entity_poly.pdbx_seq_one_letter_code
_entity_poly.pdbx_strand_id
1 'polypeptide(L)'
;NRFYEEWLDDTLTYSSGYFKTGNETLTQAQENKFASLIKGNEPQPGDHILEIGSGWGSFAFYLLSKFPSIKVDTLTISQEQFNFVQAKIKELGLQDRMKVIYRDYREHQGQYSRIYFIEMFEAVGIQYWQTYFDKVKELLKPQGVFSMQTIVIFDGFFERYAKKIDFIQKYIFPGGMLPSPQKLQQIARENKLGYFVKNQMAESYYQTLELWRTNFNQKWQKIKNLGYSDEFKRMWNFYLSYCSGGFK
;
A
#
# COMPACT_ATOMS: atom_id res chain seq x y z
N ASN A 1 8.41 7.04 11.67
CA ASN A 1 8.00 8.44 11.84
C ASN A 1 7.04 8.51 13.02
N ARG A 2 7.42 9.21 14.09
CA ARG A 2 6.68 9.32 15.35
C ARG A 2 5.20 9.68 15.17
N PHE A 3 4.85 10.43 14.13
CA PHE A 3 3.46 10.78 13.84
C PHE A 3 2.59 9.55 13.56
N TYR A 4 3.05 8.65 12.72
CA TYR A 4 2.31 7.44 12.37
C TYR A 4 2.26 6.42 13.51
N GLU A 5 3.31 6.33 14.32
CA GLU A 5 3.38 5.47 15.51
C GLU A 5 2.30 5.76 16.55
N GLU A 6 1.78 6.99 16.57
CA GLU A 6 0.78 7.37 17.57
C GLU A 6 -0.64 6.87 17.25
N TRP A 7 -0.97 6.59 15.98
CA TRP A 7 -2.35 6.31 15.60
C TRP A 7 -2.57 5.17 14.59
N LEU A 8 -1.54 4.69 13.92
CA LEU A 8 -1.62 3.44 13.16
C LEU A 8 -1.60 2.22 14.10
N ASP A 9 -1.70 1.04 13.53
CA ASP A 9 -1.50 -0.23 14.22
C ASP A 9 -0.02 -0.51 14.51
N ASP A 10 0.25 -1.56 15.28
CA ASP A 10 1.62 -1.92 15.70
C ASP A 10 2.55 -2.25 14.52
N THR A 11 2.00 -2.58 13.36
CA THR A 11 2.77 -2.84 12.14
C THR A 11 3.10 -1.57 11.36
N LEU A 12 2.58 -0.42 11.75
CA LEU A 12 2.69 0.88 11.06
C LEU A 12 2.16 0.84 9.62
N THR A 13 1.13 0.06 9.35
CA THR A 13 0.57 -0.10 8.01
C THR A 13 -0.38 1.04 7.67
N TYR A 14 0.03 1.91 6.75
CA TYR A 14 -0.79 3.04 6.27
C TYR A 14 -1.51 2.68 4.97
N SER A 15 -2.38 1.69 5.07
CA SER A 15 -3.31 1.24 4.02
C SER A 15 -4.47 0.48 4.65
N SER A 16 -5.57 0.28 3.92
CA SER A 16 -6.75 -0.39 4.49
C SER A 16 -6.43 -1.79 5.02
N GLY A 17 -6.94 -2.12 6.20
CA GLY A 17 -7.03 -3.50 6.68
C GLY A 17 -8.12 -4.29 5.93
N TYR A 18 -8.24 -5.59 6.21
CA TYR A 18 -9.32 -6.45 5.72
C TYR A 18 -10.06 -7.08 6.92
N PHE A 19 -11.23 -6.54 7.22
CA PHE A 19 -12.12 -7.02 8.27
C PHE A 19 -13.04 -8.09 7.69
N LYS A 20 -12.83 -9.34 8.08
CA LYS A 20 -13.62 -10.49 7.61
C LYS A 20 -14.94 -10.62 8.34
N THR A 21 -14.94 -10.29 9.62
CA THR A 21 -16.09 -10.41 10.52
C THR A 21 -16.60 -9.06 11.03
N GLY A 22 -15.77 -8.02 10.90
CA GLY A 22 -16.04 -6.68 11.44
C GLY A 22 -15.59 -6.48 12.89
N ASN A 23 -15.07 -7.52 13.55
CA ASN A 23 -14.68 -7.49 14.96
C ASN A 23 -13.15 -7.59 15.18
N GLU A 24 -12.38 -7.59 14.11
CA GLU A 24 -10.94 -7.67 14.17
C GLU A 24 -10.34 -6.37 14.76
N THR A 25 -9.23 -6.50 15.48
CA THR A 25 -8.37 -5.36 15.74
C THR A 25 -7.75 -4.85 14.44
N LEU A 26 -7.26 -3.62 14.42
CA LEU A 26 -6.62 -3.06 13.22
C LEU A 26 -5.41 -3.92 12.79
N THR A 27 -4.57 -4.38 13.72
CA THR A 27 -3.46 -5.29 13.42
C THR A 27 -3.92 -6.60 12.80
N GLN A 28 -4.97 -7.23 13.35
CA GLN A 28 -5.55 -8.44 12.76
C GLN A 28 -6.10 -8.20 11.36
N ALA A 29 -6.74 -7.06 11.14
CA ALA A 29 -7.24 -6.68 9.81
C ALA A 29 -6.08 -6.46 8.81
N GLN A 30 -4.95 -5.92 9.25
CA GLN A 30 -3.75 -5.79 8.43
C GLN A 30 -3.17 -7.17 8.07
N GLU A 31 -3.05 -8.08 9.02
CA GLU A 31 -2.61 -9.46 8.74
C GLU A 31 -3.57 -10.21 7.81
N ASN A 32 -4.88 -10.03 7.98
CA ASN A 32 -5.90 -10.58 7.09
C ASN A 32 -5.75 -10.08 5.65
N LYS A 33 -5.44 -8.80 5.49
CA LYS A 33 -5.13 -8.19 4.19
C LYS A 33 -3.93 -8.87 3.54
N PHE A 34 -2.82 -8.98 4.26
CA PHE A 34 -1.61 -9.62 3.75
C PHE A 34 -1.86 -11.08 3.36
N ALA A 35 -2.55 -11.83 4.21
CA ALA A 35 -2.95 -13.21 3.90
C ALA A 35 -3.85 -13.28 2.66
N SER A 36 -4.79 -12.34 2.52
CA SER A 36 -5.67 -12.27 1.36
C SER A 36 -4.91 -11.97 0.07
N LEU A 37 -3.93 -11.06 0.12
CA LEU A 37 -3.15 -10.66 -1.05
C LEU A 37 -2.35 -11.84 -1.65
N ILE A 38 -1.84 -12.73 -0.81
CA ILE A 38 -1.06 -13.90 -1.24
C ILE A 38 -1.91 -15.15 -1.49
N LYS A 39 -3.13 -15.22 -0.98
CA LYS A 39 -4.01 -16.41 -1.06
C LYS A 39 -4.17 -16.91 -2.50
N GLY A 40 -3.95 -18.23 -2.73
CA GLY A 40 -4.02 -18.86 -4.04
C GLY A 40 -2.82 -18.58 -4.94
N ASN A 41 -1.82 -17.89 -4.42
CA ASN A 41 -0.53 -17.65 -5.03
C ASN A 41 0.54 -17.47 -3.96
N GLU A 42 0.53 -18.38 -2.99
CA GLU A 42 1.44 -18.35 -1.86
C GLU A 42 2.89 -18.48 -2.32
N PRO A 43 3.82 -17.72 -1.71
CA PRO A 43 5.24 -17.87 -1.97
C PRO A 43 5.75 -19.30 -1.82
N GLN A 44 6.61 -19.73 -2.73
CA GLN A 44 7.23 -21.05 -2.73
C GLN A 44 8.68 -20.97 -2.23
N PRO A 45 9.24 -22.07 -1.69
CA PRO A 45 10.65 -22.11 -1.32
C PRO A 45 11.56 -21.70 -2.50
N GLY A 46 12.49 -20.79 -2.23
CA GLY A 46 13.39 -20.26 -3.24
C GLY A 46 12.85 -19.07 -4.05
N ASP A 47 11.62 -18.62 -3.79
CA ASP A 47 11.09 -17.41 -4.43
C ASP A 47 11.91 -16.18 -4.06
N HIS A 48 12.14 -15.34 -5.06
CA HIS A 48 12.62 -13.97 -4.89
C HIS A 48 11.47 -13.02 -5.23
N ILE A 49 11.06 -12.26 -4.25
CA ILE A 49 9.86 -11.43 -4.26
C ILE A 49 10.25 -9.96 -4.28
N LEU A 50 9.55 -9.16 -5.04
CA LEU A 50 9.64 -7.70 -5.02
C LEU A 50 8.39 -7.09 -4.39
N GLU A 51 8.59 -6.19 -3.45
CA GLU A 51 7.56 -5.25 -2.99
C GLU A 51 7.89 -3.85 -3.53
N ILE A 52 6.95 -3.23 -4.24
CA ILE A 52 7.10 -1.85 -4.71
C ILE A 52 6.34 -0.93 -3.77
N GLY A 53 7.08 -0.13 -3.00
CA GLY A 53 6.54 0.69 -1.92
C GLY A 53 6.63 0.00 -0.56
N SER A 54 7.82 0.07 0.07
CA SER A 54 8.07 -0.63 1.35
C SER A 54 7.16 -0.20 2.49
N GLY A 55 6.62 1.02 2.46
CA GLY A 55 6.09 1.61 3.67
C GLY A 55 7.10 1.49 4.81
N TRP A 56 6.65 1.04 5.96
CA TRP A 56 7.50 0.75 7.12
C TRP A 56 7.93 -0.73 7.20
N GLY A 57 7.76 -1.49 6.09
CA GLY A 57 8.23 -2.87 5.95
C GLY A 57 7.24 -3.94 6.39
N SER A 58 6.04 -3.58 6.82
CA SER A 58 5.07 -4.48 7.44
C SER A 58 4.76 -5.72 6.60
N PHE A 59 4.52 -5.57 5.31
CA PHE A 59 4.22 -6.70 4.43
C PHE A 59 5.45 -7.58 4.16
N ALA A 60 6.62 -6.98 3.91
CA ALA A 60 7.85 -7.75 3.72
C ALA A 60 8.22 -8.57 4.97
N PHE A 61 8.10 -7.97 6.17
CA PHE A 61 8.33 -8.70 7.42
C PHE A 61 7.28 -9.79 7.64
N TYR A 62 6.01 -9.54 7.33
CA TYR A 62 4.96 -10.55 7.36
C TYR A 62 5.30 -11.75 6.46
N LEU A 63 5.71 -11.51 5.21
CA LEU A 63 6.11 -12.56 4.28
C LEU A 63 7.25 -13.41 4.87
N LEU A 64 8.31 -12.78 5.36
CA LEU A 64 9.48 -13.47 5.90
C LEU A 64 9.19 -14.24 7.18
N SER A 65 8.19 -13.82 7.97
CA SER A 65 7.74 -14.55 9.16
C SER A 65 6.95 -15.82 8.81
N LYS A 66 6.20 -15.80 7.70
CA LYS A 66 5.37 -16.94 7.27
C LYS A 66 6.11 -17.90 6.33
N PHE A 67 7.08 -17.41 5.57
CA PHE A 67 7.79 -18.16 4.54
C PHE A 67 9.30 -18.09 4.76
N PRO A 68 9.90 -19.02 5.51
CA PRO A 68 11.31 -18.93 5.90
C PRO A 68 12.31 -19.09 4.74
N SER A 69 11.89 -19.68 3.62
CA SER A 69 12.76 -20.04 2.49
C SER A 69 12.67 -19.09 1.30
N ILE A 70 12.14 -17.86 1.49
CA ILE A 70 12.06 -16.84 0.44
C ILE A 70 13.07 -15.70 0.67
N LYS A 71 13.27 -14.90 -0.39
CA LYS A 71 13.94 -13.60 -0.33
C LYS A 71 12.98 -12.50 -0.74
N VAL A 72 13.12 -11.33 -0.12
CA VAL A 72 12.30 -10.15 -0.41
C VAL A 72 13.20 -8.94 -0.65
N ASP A 73 13.04 -8.31 -1.80
CA ASP A 73 13.51 -6.96 -2.05
C ASP A 73 12.30 -6.01 -1.91
N THR A 74 12.48 -4.89 -1.21
CA THR A 74 11.44 -3.88 -1.08
C THR A 74 11.96 -2.51 -1.45
N LEU A 75 11.20 -1.76 -2.27
CA LEU A 75 11.61 -0.47 -2.80
C LEU A 75 10.93 0.67 -2.06
N THR A 76 11.64 1.75 -1.86
CA THR A 76 11.09 3.02 -1.40
C THR A 76 11.86 4.20 -1.98
N ILE A 77 11.20 5.34 -2.12
CA ILE A 77 11.80 6.65 -2.42
C ILE A 77 11.82 7.57 -1.19
N SER A 78 11.38 7.08 -0.03
CA SER A 78 11.45 7.80 1.25
C SER A 78 12.71 7.41 2.02
N GLN A 79 13.57 8.37 2.30
CA GLN A 79 14.79 8.15 3.08
C GLN A 79 14.45 7.69 4.51
N GLU A 80 13.37 8.20 5.10
CA GLU A 80 12.93 7.81 6.45
C GLU A 80 12.48 6.35 6.48
N GLN A 81 11.68 5.93 5.50
CA GLN A 81 11.25 4.52 5.38
C GLN A 81 12.45 3.60 5.15
N PHE A 82 13.36 3.98 4.25
CA PHE A 82 14.58 3.23 3.99
C PHE A 82 15.38 3.02 5.28
N ASN A 83 15.67 4.09 6.01
CA ASN A 83 16.48 4.02 7.24
C ASN A 83 15.79 3.16 8.32
N PHE A 84 14.47 3.31 8.48
CA PHE A 84 13.69 2.53 9.43
C PHE A 84 13.71 1.03 9.09
N VAL A 85 13.38 0.68 7.85
CA VAL A 85 13.31 -0.71 7.41
C VAL A 85 14.70 -1.36 7.46
N GLN A 86 15.75 -0.63 7.06
CA GLN A 86 17.13 -1.12 7.13
C GLN A 86 17.56 -1.42 8.57
N ALA A 87 17.25 -0.55 9.51
CA ALA A 87 17.52 -0.77 10.93
C ALA A 87 16.77 -2.01 11.45
N LYS A 88 15.51 -2.16 11.07
CA LYS A 88 14.68 -3.30 11.47
C LYS A 88 15.15 -4.63 10.87
N ILE A 89 15.61 -4.64 9.62
CA ILE A 89 16.26 -5.82 9.00
C ILE A 89 17.45 -6.27 9.83
N LYS A 90 18.29 -5.32 10.25
CA LYS A 90 19.48 -5.61 11.08
C LYS A 90 19.08 -6.13 12.47
N GLU A 91 18.12 -5.47 13.13
CA GLU A 91 17.59 -5.87 14.44
C GLU A 91 17.07 -7.31 14.43
N LEU A 92 16.36 -7.70 13.37
CA LEU A 92 15.74 -9.03 13.22
C LEU A 92 16.67 -10.09 12.61
N GLY A 93 17.92 -9.75 12.25
CA GLY A 93 18.86 -10.70 11.64
C GLY A 93 18.44 -11.19 10.25
N LEU A 94 17.77 -10.34 9.45
CA LEU A 94 17.18 -10.73 8.17
C LEU A 94 18.02 -10.33 6.93
N GLN A 95 19.28 -9.92 7.13
CA GLN A 95 20.14 -9.34 6.07
C GLN A 95 20.34 -10.29 4.86
N ASP A 96 20.32 -11.59 5.09
CA ASP A 96 20.50 -12.61 4.04
C ASP A 96 19.21 -12.87 3.22
N ARG A 97 18.06 -12.42 3.72
CA ARG A 97 16.74 -12.70 3.14
C ARG A 97 15.94 -11.47 2.75
N MET A 98 16.30 -10.29 3.26
CA MET A 98 15.59 -9.05 2.98
C MET A 98 16.55 -7.93 2.63
N LYS A 99 16.20 -7.17 1.58
CA LYS A 99 16.87 -5.92 1.22
C LYS A 99 15.83 -4.82 1.06
N VAL A 100 16.05 -3.70 1.73
CA VAL A 100 15.37 -2.44 1.39
C VAL A 100 16.27 -1.67 0.44
N ILE A 101 15.69 -1.12 -0.63
CA ILE A 101 16.43 -0.45 -1.71
C ILE A 101 15.83 0.94 -1.87
N TYR A 102 16.67 1.97 -1.66
CA TYR A 102 16.30 3.37 -1.90
C TYR A 102 16.41 3.65 -3.40
N ARG A 103 15.29 3.50 -4.13
CA ARG A 103 15.27 3.64 -5.58
C ARG A 103 13.85 3.83 -6.10
N ASP A 104 13.72 4.62 -7.16
CA ASP A 104 12.51 4.67 -7.96
C ASP A 104 12.32 3.34 -8.72
N TYR A 105 11.10 2.79 -8.70
CA TYR A 105 10.81 1.51 -9.38
C TYR A 105 11.12 1.55 -10.87
N ARG A 106 11.06 2.71 -11.51
CA ARG A 106 11.37 2.89 -12.93
C ARG A 106 12.82 2.56 -13.29
N GLU A 107 13.72 2.76 -12.34
CA GLU A 107 15.17 2.50 -12.49
C GLU A 107 15.57 1.13 -11.95
N HIS A 108 14.63 0.43 -11.32
CA HIS A 108 14.94 -0.86 -10.72
C HIS A 108 15.14 -1.93 -11.79
N GLN A 109 16.02 -2.88 -11.51
CA GLN A 109 16.35 -4.03 -12.37
C GLN A 109 16.31 -5.31 -11.56
N GLY A 110 16.02 -6.41 -12.21
CA GLY A 110 15.94 -7.73 -11.58
C GLY A 110 14.85 -8.58 -12.19
N GLN A 111 14.73 -9.82 -11.69
CA GLN A 111 13.72 -10.78 -12.13
C GLN A 111 13.12 -11.47 -10.91
N TYR A 112 11.82 -11.32 -10.74
CA TYR A 112 11.11 -11.75 -9.54
C TYR A 112 10.01 -12.76 -9.88
N SER A 113 9.84 -13.76 -9.03
CA SER A 113 8.76 -14.73 -9.17
C SER A 113 7.40 -14.15 -8.79
N ARG A 114 7.41 -13.18 -7.87
CA ARG A 114 6.22 -12.43 -7.44
C ARG A 114 6.55 -10.97 -7.24
N ILE A 115 5.59 -10.12 -7.63
CA ILE A 115 5.65 -8.68 -7.35
C ILE A 115 4.37 -8.31 -6.61
N TYR A 116 4.53 -7.53 -5.54
CA TYR A 116 3.42 -7.02 -4.75
C TYR A 116 3.51 -5.52 -4.61
N PHE A 117 2.35 -4.86 -4.53
CA PHE A 117 2.26 -3.54 -3.96
C PHE A 117 0.91 -3.30 -3.26
N ILE A 118 0.91 -2.40 -2.30
CA ILE A 118 -0.22 -2.09 -1.45
C ILE A 118 -0.38 -0.57 -1.40
N GLU A 119 -1.44 -0.05 -2.06
CA GLU A 119 -1.83 1.37 -2.07
C GLU A 119 -0.66 2.33 -2.40
N MET A 120 0.02 2.04 -3.49
CA MET A 120 1.07 2.89 -4.06
C MET A 120 0.71 3.39 -5.48
N PHE A 121 -0.13 2.64 -6.20
CA PHE A 121 -0.50 2.98 -7.58
C PHE A 121 -1.24 4.31 -7.67
N GLU A 122 -1.94 4.71 -6.62
CA GLU A 122 -2.60 6.00 -6.46
C GLU A 122 -1.64 7.18 -6.57
N ALA A 123 -0.35 6.97 -6.25
CA ALA A 123 0.69 7.98 -6.41
C ALA A 123 1.28 8.02 -7.83
N VAL A 124 0.91 7.07 -8.69
CA VAL A 124 1.34 7.04 -10.09
C VAL A 124 0.36 7.88 -10.93
N GLY A 125 0.80 9.01 -11.46
CA GLY A 125 -0.03 9.83 -12.33
C GLY A 125 -0.48 9.05 -13.56
N ILE A 126 -1.69 9.36 -14.06
CA ILE A 126 -2.34 8.64 -15.18
C ILE A 126 -1.44 8.48 -16.42
N GLN A 127 -0.61 9.48 -16.70
CA GLN A 127 0.33 9.47 -17.84
C GLN A 127 1.43 8.41 -17.70
N TYR A 128 1.65 7.86 -16.50
CA TYR A 128 2.68 6.88 -16.22
C TYR A 128 2.15 5.47 -15.96
N TRP A 129 0.83 5.26 -16.03
CA TRP A 129 0.23 3.94 -15.75
C TRP A 129 0.75 2.86 -16.70
N GLN A 130 0.86 3.17 -18.01
CA GLN A 130 1.44 2.23 -18.97
C GLN A 130 2.90 1.91 -18.62
N THR A 131 3.73 2.93 -18.38
CA THR A 131 5.13 2.75 -17.97
C THR A 131 5.25 1.88 -16.72
N TYR A 132 4.33 2.04 -15.77
CA TYR A 132 4.30 1.23 -14.55
C TYR A 132 4.06 -0.26 -14.88
N PHE A 133 3.05 -0.58 -15.67
CA PHE A 133 2.74 -1.96 -16.02
C PHE A 133 3.81 -2.57 -16.93
N ASP A 134 4.41 -1.81 -17.84
CA ASP A 134 5.55 -2.24 -18.65
C ASP A 134 6.73 -2.63 -17.73
N LYS A 135 7.01 -1.81 -16.71
CA LYS A 135 8.10 -2.09 -15.76
C LYS A 135 7.78 -3.31 -14.89
N VAL A 136 6.56 -3.46 -14.40
CA VAL A 136 6.15 -4.67 -13.67
C VAL A 136 6.36 -5.91 -14.52
N LYS A 137 5.97 -5.87 -15.80
CA LYS A 137 6.15 -6.98 -16.73
C LYS A 137 7.62 -7.27 -17.00
N GLU A 138 8.47 -6.24 -17.14
CA GLU A 138 9.92 -6.36 -17.28
C GLU A 138 10.54 -7.08 -16.08
N LEU A 139 10.06 -6.79 -14.86
CA LEU A 139 10.59 -7.34 -13.62
C LEU A 139 10.03 -8.73 -13.25
N LEU A 140 8.93 -9.16 -13.89
CA LEU A 140 8.36 -10.48 -13.65
C LEU A 140 9.10 -11.56 -14.44
N LYS A 141 9.44 -12.66 -13.76
CA LYS A 141 9.85 -13.90 -14.42
C LYS A 141 8.71 -14.47 -15.29
N PRO A 142 9.00 -15.31 -16.27
CA PRO A 142 7.96 -16.11 -16.94
C PRO A 142 7.10 -16.85 -15.90
N GLN A 143 5.78 -16.78 -16.07
CA GLN A 143 4.79 -17.31 -15.11
C GLN A 143 4.79 -16.62 -13.74
N GLY A 144 5.52 -15.53 -13.57
CA GLY A 144 5.48 -14.70 -12.37
C GLY A 144 4.10 -14.08 -12.15
N VAL A 145 3.78 -13.79 -10.91
CA VAL A 145 2.49 -13.21 -10.52
C VAL A 145 2.68 -11.83 -9.93
N PHE A 146 1.83 -10.92 -10.36
CA PHE A 146 1.71 -9.58 -9.81
C PHE A 146 0.39 -9.46 -9.05
N SER A 147 0.44 -9.05 -7.80
CA SER A 147 -0.75 -8.80 -6.98
C SER A 147 -0.71 -7.41 -6.39
N MET A 148 -1.85 -6.72 -6.45
CA MET A 148 -1.95 -5.36 -5.95
C MET A 148 -3.21 -5.14 -5.11
N GLN A 149 -3.08 -4.27 -4.10
CA GLN A 149 -4.21 -3.59 -3.49
C GLN A 149 -4.19 -2.13 -3.93
N THR A 150 -5.28 -1.62 -4.46
CA THR A 150 -5.41 -0.23 -4.88
C THR A 150 -6.81 0.28 -4.65
N ILE A 151 -6.93 1.57 -4.35
CA ILE A 151 -8.20 2.27 -4.31
C ILE A 151 -8.66 2.48 -5.75
N VAL A 152 -9.96 2.26 -5.99
CA VAL A 152 -10.56 2.51 -7.31
C VAL A 152 -11.72 3.48 -7.19
N ILE A 153 -11.95 4.24 -8.26
CA ILE A 153 -13.18 5.03 -8.42
C ILE A 153 -14.14 4.30 -9.37
N PHE A 154 -15.43 4.43 -9.17
CA PHE A 154 -16.42 3.85 -10.08
C PHE A 154 -16.21 4.33 -11.53
N ASP A 155 -16.33 3.40 -12.49
CA ASP A 155 -16.11 3.68 -13.90
C ASP A 155 -16.90 4.90 -14.40
N GLY A 156 -18.16 5.04 -13.99
CA GLY A 156 -19.02 6.17 -14.38
C GLY A 156 -18.56 7.55 -13.87
N PHE A 157 -17.69 7.60 -12.86
CA PHE A 157 -17.16 8.84 -12.31
C PHE A 157 -15.74 9.15 -12.80
N PHE A 158 -15.04 8.18 -13.38
CA PHE A 158 -13.62 8.29 -13.71
C PHE A 158 -13.30 9.50 -14.60
N GLU A 159 -14.01 9.68 -15.70
CA GLU A 159 -13.74 10.78 -16.66
C GLU A 159 -13.94 12.19 -16.03
N ARG A 160 -14.90 12.31 -15.12
CA ARG A 160 -15.13 13.55 -14.36
C ARG A 160 -14.05 13.77 -13.31
N TYR A 161 -13.68 12.72 -12.60
CA TYR A 161 -12.65 12.73 -11.57
C TYR A 161 -11.28 13.08 -12.16
N ALA A 162 -10.90 12.46 -13.29
CA ALA A 162 -9.63 12.70 -13.94
C ALA A 162 -9.41 14.14 -14.44
N LYS A 163 -10.49 14.92 -14.59
CA LYS A 163 -10.44 16.32 -15.07
C LYS A 163 -10.50 17.36 -13.95
N LYS A 164 -10.66 16.95 -12.70
CA LYS A 164 -10.82 17.85 -11.55
C LYS A 164 -9.86 17.47 -10.46
N ILE A 165 -9.33 18.48 -9.79
CA ILE A 165 -8.54 18.29 -8.57
C ILE A 165 -9.50 18.36 -7.39
N ASP A 166 -9.56 17.29 -6.60
CA ASP A 166 -10.34 17.25 -5.37
C ASP A 166 -9.51 17.68 -4.14
N PHE A 167 -10.12 17.59 -2.96
CA PHE A 167 -9.46 17.91 -1.71
C PHE A 167 -8.23 17.02 -1.46
N ILE A 168 -8.33 15.72 -1.75
CA ILE A 168 -7.25 14.75 -1.50
C ILE A 168 -6.05 15.08 -2.39
N GLN A 169 -6.28 15.27 -3.68
CA GLN A 169 -5.25 15.61 -4.66
C GLN A 169 -4.61 16.99 -4.39
N LYS A 170 -5.37 17.91 -3.79
CA LYS A 170 -4.86 19.27 -3.52
C LYS A 170 -4.04 19.36 -2.25
N TYR A 171 -4.44 18.67 -1.18
CA TYR A 171 -3.92 18.92 0.17
C TYR A 171 -3.24 17.73 0.84
N ILE A 172 -3.56 16.49 0.43
CA ILE A 172 -3.09 15.27 1.11
C ILE A 172 -2.09 14.51 0.24
N PHE A 173 -2.49 14.16 -0.99
CA PHE A 173 -1.67 13.41 -1.96
C PHE A 173 -1.59 14.14 -3.29
N PRO A 174 -0.78 15.22 -3.39
CA PRO A 174 -0.62 15.97 -4.63
C PRO A 174 -0.19 15.07 -5.80
N GLY A 175 -0.92 15.16 -6.92
CA GLY A 175 -0.66 14.32 -8.10
C GLY A 175 -1.26 12.92 -8.03
N GLY A 176 -1.92 12.54 -6.93
CA GLY A 176 -2.59 11.26 -6.79
C GLY A 176 -3.72 11.07 -7.82
N MET A 177 -3.88 9.83 -8.30
CA MET A 177 -4.89 9.49 -9.30
C MET A 177 -5.43 8.08 -9.06
N LEU A 178 -6.72 7.98 -8.78
CA LEU A 178 -7.39 6.68 -8.62
C LEU A 178 -7.73 6.08 -9.99
N PRO A 179 -7.36 4.84 -10.27
CA PRO A 179 -7.83 4.14 -11.46
C PRO A 179 -9.31 3.74 -11.31
N SER A 180 -9.95 3.41 -12.43
CA SER A 180 -11.21 2.66 -12.38
C SER A 180 -10.98 1.19 -12.72
N PRO A 181 -11.88 0.27 -12.33
CA PRO A 181 -11.78 -1.15 -12.67
C PRO A 181 -11.63 -1.39 -14.17
N GLN A 182 -12.38 -0.67 -15.02
CA GLN A 182 -12.25 -0.79 -16.46
C GLN A 182 -10.88 -0.34 -16.98
N LYS A 183 -10.32 0.74 -16.42
CA LYS A 183 -8.97 1.22 -16.81
C LYS A 183 -7.90 0.22 -16.43
N LEU A 184 -7.98 -0.37 -15.23
CA LEU A 184 -7.05 -1.43 -14.80
C LEU A 184 -7.15 -2.66 -15.71
N GLN A 185 -8.35 -3.10 -16.03
CA GLN A 185 -8.57 -4.24 -16.93
C GLN A 185 -8.05 -3.94 -18.35
N GLN A 186 -8.27 -2.71 -18.85
CA GLN A 186 -7.76 -2.28 -20.14
C GLN A 186 -6.23 -2.36 -20.19
N ILE A 187 -5.53 -1.74 -19.22
CA ILE A 187 -4.07 -1.72 -19.14
C ILE A 187 -3.52 -3.14 -19.01
N ALA A 188 -4.12 -3.98 -18.17
CA ALA A 188 -3.70 -5.36 -18.03
C ALA A 188 -3.78 -6.11 -19.36
N ARG A 189 -4.88 -5.94 -20.13
CA ARG A 189 -5.05 -6.54 -21.46
C ARG A 189 -4.00 -6.04 -22.46
N GLU A 190 -3.75 -4.74 -22.50
CA GLU A 190 -2.74 -4.13 -23.37
C GLU A 190 -1.34 -4.68 -23.09
N ASN A 191 -1.06 -4.99 -21.81
CA ASN A 191 0.19 -5.62 -21.38
C ASN A 191 0.19 -7.15 -21.47
N LYS A 192 -0.87 -7.77 -21.99
CA LYS A 192 -1.04 -9.24 -22.08
C LYS A 192 -0.96 -9.94 -20.72
N LEU A 193 -1.42 -9.27 -19.67
CA LEU A 193 -1.55 -9.80 -18.31
C LEU A 193 -2.98 -10.33 -18.11
N GLY A 194 -3.11 -11.47 -17.46
CA GLY A 194 -4.38 -11.90 -16.89
C GLY A 194 -4.85 -10.93 -15.80
N TYR A 195 -6.15 -10.68 -15.71
CA TYR A 195 -6.73 -9.77 -14.71
C TYR A 195 -7.91 -10.42 -14.02
N PHE A 196 -7.89 -10.41 -12.69
CA PHE A 196 -9.06 -10.78 -11.89
C PHE A 196 -9.07 -10.03 -10.55
N VAL A 197 -10.26 -9.74 -10.06
CA VAL A 197 -10.48 -9.10 -8.76
C VAL A 197 -10.69 -10.19 -7.72
N LYS A 198 -9.87 -10.21 -6.68
CA LYS A 198 -9.98 -11.17 -5.57
C LYS A 198 -11.04 -10.75 -4.56
N ASN A 199 -10.97 -9.50 -4.10
CA ASN A 199 -11.81 -8.95 -3.06
C ASN A 199 -12.18 -7.51 -3.37
N GLN A 200 -13.34 -7.12 -2.88
CA GLN A 200 -13.75 -5.72 -2.76
C GLN A 200 -13.74 -5.38 -1.28
N MET A 201 -13.14 -4.26 -0.92
CA MET A 201 -12.79 -3.95 0.47
C MET A 201 -13.36 -2.59 0.94
N ALA A 202 -14.42 -2.08 0.32
CA ALA A 202 -14.97 -0.76 0.64
C ALA A 202 -15.37 -0.66 2.12
N GLU A 203 -16.12 -1.63 2.64
CA GLU A 203 -16.51 -1.67 4.06
C GLU A 203 -15.30 -1.75 4.99
N SER A 204 -14.30 -2.56 4.64
CA SER A 204 -13.05 -2.65 5.40
C SER A 204 -12.27 -1.33 5.40
N TYR A 205 -12.30 -0.61 4.28
CA TYR A 205 -11.68 0.71 4.18
C TYR A 205 -12.41 1.73 5.07
N TYR A 206 -13.75 1.73 5.04
CA TYR A 206 -14.55 2.54 5.95
C TYR A 206 -14.18 2.30 7.42
N GLN A 207 -14.15 1.03 7.85
CA GLN A 207 -13.80 0.66 9.22
C GLN A 207 -12.37 1.08 9.59
N THR A 208 -11.42 0.89 8.68
CA THR A 208 -10.02 1.31 8.88
C THR A 208 -9.92 2.81 9.14
N LEU A 209 -10.58 3.63 8.31
CA LEU A 209 -10.56 5.08 8.44
C LEU A 209 -11.22 5.57 9.73
N GLU A 210 -12.31 4.94 10.18
CA GLU A 210 -12.98 5.27 11.45
C GLU A 210 -12.08 4.90 12.65
N LEU A 211 -11.38 3.77 12.61
CA LEU A 211 -10.40 3.40 13.64
C LEU A 211 -9.22 4.36 13.65
N TRP A 212 -8.67 4.71 12.49
CA TRP A 212 -7.58 5.69 12.41
C TRP A 212 -8.01 7.04 12.96
N ARG A 213 -9.22 7.51 12.64
CA ARG A 213 -9.76 8.77 13.13
C ARG A 213 -9.96 8.75 14.66
N THR A 214 -10.44 7.64 15.19
CA THR A 214 -10.60 7.43 16.63
C THR A 214 -9.25 7.45 17.33
N ASN A 215 -8.28 6.65 16.88
CA ASN A 215 -6.94 6.59 17.45
C ASN A 215 -6.23 7.95 17.38
N PHE A 216 -6.29 8.63 16.22
CA PHE A 216 -5.70 9.94 16.02
C PHE A 216 -6.24 10.97 17.04
N ASN A 217 -7.55 11.00 17.26
CA ASN A 217 -8.15 11.92 18.21
C ASN A 217 -7.83 11.57 19.66
N GLN A 218 -7.83 10.30 20.03
CA GLN A 218 -7.42 9.84 21.36
C GLN A 218 -5.97 10.19 21.69
N LYS A 219 -5.09 10.12 20.69
CA LYS A 219 -3.65 10.42 20.84
C LYS A 219 -3.28 11.87 20.51
N TRP A 220 -4.28 12.74 20.27
CA TRP A 220 -4.02 14.10 19.80
C TRP A 220 -3.03 14.88 20.66
N GLN A 221 -3.09 14.78 21.99
CA GLN A 221 -2.16 15.52 22.85
C GLN A 221 -0.69 15.09 22.61
N LYS A 222 -0.43 13.81 22.39
CA LYS A 222 0.89 13.32 22.05
C LYS A 222 1.35 13.83 20.68
N ILE A 223 0.45 13.80 19.70
CA ILE A 223 0.70 14.30 18.33
C ILE A 223 0.97 15.80 18.37
N LYS A 224 0.22 16.57 19.15
CA LYS A 224 0.44 18.02 19.33
C LYS A 224 1.82 18.32 19.92
N ASN A 225 2.30 17.50 20.84
CA ASN A 225 3.65 17.63 21.41
C ASN A 225 4.78 17.33 20.41
N LEU A 226 4.46 16.69 19.25
CA LEU A 226 5.40 16.53 18.13
C LEU A 226 5.49 17.78 17.25
N GLY A 227 4.72 18.85 17.54
CA GLY A 227 4.74 20.11 16.81
C GLY A 227 3.57 20.32 15.84
N TYR A 228 2.58 19.42 15.81
CA TYR A 228 1.42 19.57 14.94
C TYR A 228 0.39 20.58 15.52
N SER A 229 -0.16 21.43 14.64
CA SER A 229 -1.12 22.49 15.03
C SER A 229 -2.57 22.01 15.06
N ASP A 230 -3.43 22.80 15.70
CA ASP A 230 -4.88 22.53 15.71
C ASP A 230 -5.51 22.68 14.31
N GLU A 231 -4.90 23.47 13.40
CA GLU A 231 -5.27 23.53 11.98
C GLU A 231 -5.02 22.17 11.31
N PHE A 232 -3.86 21.58 11.56
CA PHE A 232 -3.52 20.24 11.06
C PHE A 232 -4.52 19.21 11.60
N LYS A 233 -4.90 19.27 12.87
CA LYS A 233 -5.93 18.38 13.44
C LYS A 233 -7.23 18.45 12.67
N ARG A 234 -7.71 19.67 12.37
CA ARG A 234 -8.96 19.86 11.62
C ARG A 234 -8.87 19.31 10.21
N MET A 235 -7.75 19.61 9.51
CA MET A 235 -7.49 19.11 8.16
C MET A 235 -7.42 17.57 8.13
N TRP A 236 -6.73 16.97 9.09
CA TRP A 236 -6.57 15.50 9.15
C TRP A 236 -7.88 14.79 9.47
N ASN A 237 -8.68 15.31 10.39
CA ASN A 237 -10.02 14.79 10.66
C ASN A 237 -10.94 14.94 9.44
N PHE A 238 -10.86 16.04 8.71
CA PHE A 238 -11.61 16.23 7.48
C PHE A 238 -11.20 15.22 6.42
N TYR A 239 -9.89 15.01 6.22
CA TYR A 239 -9.35 13.98 5.33
C TYR A 239 -9.91 12.60 5.63
N LEU A 240 -9.77 12.14 6.89
CA LEU A 240 -10.23 10.81 7.28
C LEU A 240 -11.75 10.66 7.11
N SER A 241 -12.54 11.68 7.48
CA SER A 241 -13.99 11.67 7.32
C SER A 241 -14.43 11.75 5.86
N TYR A 242 -13.73 12.54 5.03
CA TYR A 242 -14.00 12.67 3.60
C TYR A 242 -13.79 11.31 2.90
N CYS A 243 -12.66 10.66 3.17
CA CYS A 243 -12.39 9.33 2.62
C CYS A 243 -13.37 8.28 3.15
N SER A 244 -13.68 8.29 4.45
CA SER A 244 -14.66 7.38 5.07
C SER A 244 -16.03 7.49 4.39
N GLY A 245 -16.51 8.72 4.14
CA GLY A 245 -17.74 8.94 3.40
C GLY A 245 -17.72 8.46 1.94
N GLY A 246 -16.54 8.39 1.33
CA GLY A 246 -16.37 7.88 -0.04
C GLY A 246 -16.44 6.35 -0.15
N PHE A 247 -16.23 5.62 0.95
CA PHE A 247 -16.28 4.16 1.00
C PHE A 247 -17.60 3.60 1.55
N LYS A 248 -18.43 4.45 2.12
CA LYS A 248 -19.76 4.11 2.64
C LYS A 248 -20.83 4.21 1.56
#